data_79d4212800d9d2e8f87ecff7ec65c7c1
#
_entry.id   79d4212800d9d2e8f87ecff7ec65c7c1
#
_cell.length_a   1.000
_cell.length_b   1.000
_cell.length_c   1.000
_cell.angle_alpha   90.00
_cell.angle_beta   90.00
_cell.angle_gamma   90.00
#
_symmetry.space_group_name_H-M   'P 1'
#
loop_
_entity.id
_entity.type
_entity.pdbx_description
1 polymer ?
#
loop_
_entity_poly.entity_id
_entity_poly.type
_entity_poly.pdbx_seq_one_letter_code
_entity_poly.pdbx_strand_id
1 'polypeptide(L)'
;MVNVKLNCLNGFEGNRMTETWQGRNWKLYNADCVEFLANMPDDSLDLSIFSSPYSSLYIYSDSERDMGNATSHDEFLEHHMYFASELFRVMKSGTVICDHVKDTVFYQGSSDTGESGIYPFSDMALANYRKAGFQLRSRTTIWTDPVLERSKTNAERLLYKNVGENSRVSATGMPEYILVMRKDSRGGKVGEPVRNAVNKWGDAKWQEDA
;
A
#
# COMPACT_ATOMS: atom_id res chain seq x y z
N MET A 1 -2.17 21.77 6.88
CA MET A 1 -2.08 20.35 6.45
C MET A 1 -1.09 20.31 5.30
N VAL A 2 0.06 19.69 5.48
CA VAL A 2 1.08 19.55 4.42
C VAL A 2 0.83 18.18 3.77
N ASN A 3 0.37 18.18 2.52
CA ASN A 3 0.25 16.94 1.76
C ASN A 3 1.63 16.61 1.20
N VAL A 4 2.25 15.56 1.72
CA VAL A 4 3.50 15.01 1.21
C VAL A 4 3.13 13.83 0.31
N LYS A 5 3.42 13.94 -0.99
CA LYS A 5 3.35 12.82 -1.92
C LYS A 5 4.75 12.27 -2.07
N LEU A 6 4.99 11.10 -1.51
CA LEU A 6 6.24 10.36 -1.70
C LEU A 6 6.09 9.52 -2.96
N ASN A 7 6.97 9.73 -3.91
CA ASN A 7 7.14 8.87 -5.06
C ASN A 7 8.40 8.03 -4.80
N CYS A 8 8.22 6.77 -4.49
CA CYS A 8 9.34 5.83 -4.34
C CYS A 8 9.92 5.40 -5.69
N LEU A 9 9.90 6.30 -6.67
CA LEU A 9 10.33 6.03 -8.03
C LEU A 9 11.64 6.76 -8.33
N ASN A 10 12.60 6.01 -8.79
CA ASN A 10 13.84 6.36 -9.50
C ASN A 10 15.13 6.31 -8.68
N GLY A 11 16.05 5.56 -9.27
CA GLY A 11 17.38 5.29 -8.78
C GLY A 11 18.16 6.54 -8.36
N PHE A 12 18.61 6.49 -7.13
CA PHE A 12 19.43 7.54 -6.54
C PHE A 12 20.85 7.04 -6.32
N GLU A 13 21.80 7.69 -6.97
CA GLU A 13 23.18 7.70 -6.52
C GLU A 13 23.30 8.65 -5.33
N GLY A 14 23.34 8.12 -4.11
CA GLY A 14 23.69 8.85 -2.88
C GLY A 14 22.56 9.69 -2.27
N ASN A 15 22.66 9.82 -0.97
CA ASN A 15 21.83 10.52 0.01
C ASN A 15 21.49 12.00 -0.36
N ARG A 16 20.63 12.22 -1.40
CA ARG A 16 20.20 13.57 -1.80
C ARG A 16 18.73 13.58 -2.19
N MET A 17 17.94 14.44 -1.51
CA MET A 17 16.72 14.96 -2.12
C MET A 17 17.14 15.65 -3.42
N THR A 18 16.74 15.11 -4.57
CA THR A 18 17.22 15.61 -5.85
C THR A 18 16.41 16.78 -6.34
N GLU A 19 15.11 16.80 -6.06
CA GLU A 19 14.23 17.87 -6.49
C GLU A 19 13.07 18.07 -5.52
N THR A 20 12.69 19.30 -5.32
CA THR A 20 11.56 19.68 -4.47
C THR A 20 10.70 20.70 -5.21
N TRP A 21 9.41 20.45 -5.26
CA TRP A 21 8.42 21.38 -5.78
C TRP A 21 7.46 21.78 -4.67
N GLN A 22 6.94 22.99 -4.74
CA GLN A 22 5.99 23.46 -3.74
C GLN A 22 4.92 24.36 -4.35
N GLY A 23 3.74 24.30 -3.79
CA GLY A 23 2.64 25.20 -4.03
C GLY A 23 2.14 25.81 -2.72
N ARG A 24 1.00 26.50 -2.77
CA ARG A 24 0.46 27.21 -1.62
C ARG A 24 0.27 26.30 -0.39
N ASN A 25 -0.19 25.06 -0.58
CA ASN A 25 -0.57 24.14 0.50
C ASN A 25 0.00 22.74 0.31
N TRP A 26 1.04 22.57 -0.51
CA TRP A 26 1.65 21.27 -0.76
C TRP A 26 3.15 21.42 -1.05
N LYS A 27 3.86 20.35 -0.76
CA LYS A 27 5.25 20.14 -1.19
C LYS A 27 5.38 18.73 -1.77
N LEU A 28 6.16 18.59 -2.83
CA LEU A 28 6.51 17.31 -3.44
C LEU A 28 8.03 17.14 -3.31
N TYR A 29 8.42 15.97 -2.86
CA TYR A 29 9.82 15.59 -2.72
C TYR A 29 10.08 14.37 -3.60
N ASN A 30 11.14 14.44 -4.40
CA ASN A 30 11.69 13.28 -5.08
C ASN A 30 12.82 12.72 -4.20
N ALA A 31 12.55 11.66 -3.45
CA ALA A 31 13.44 11.12 -2.43
C ALA A 31 13.14 9.64 -2.17
N ASP A 32 14.12 8.92 -1.64
CA ASP A 32 13.89 7.63 -1.00
C ASP A 32 12.94 7.79 0.19
N CYS A 33 11.86 7.02 0.21
CA CYS A 33 10.81 7.20 1.21
C CYS A 33 11.27 6.81 2.63
N VAL A 34 12.12 5.81 2.77
CA VAL A 34 12.63 5.37 4.08
C VAL A 34 13.57 6.43 4.66
N GLU A 35 14.52 6.93 3.84
CA GLU A 35 15.42 8.00 4.26
C GLU A 35 14.68 9.30 4.55
N PHE A 36 13.67 9.61 3.73
CA PHE A 36 12.86 10.80 3.96
C PHE A 36 12.11 10.73 5.28
N LEU A 37 11.46 9.59 5.56
CA LEU A 37 10.76 9.38 6.83
C LEU A 37 11.73 9.40 8.02
N ALA A 38 12.92 8.78 7.91
CA ALA A 38 13.93 8.77 8.96
C ALA A 38 14.37 10.17 9.41
N ASN A 39 14.31 11.16 8.51
CA ASN A 39 14.61 12.55 8.79
C ASN A 39 13.40 13.38 9.29
N MET A 40 12.21 12.78 9.34
CA MET A 40 11.03 13.46 9.87
C MET A 40 10.97 13.34 11.40
N PRO A 41 10.41 14.35 12.08
CA PRO A 41 10.17 14.26 13.52
C PRO A 41 9.15 13.17 13.85
N ASP A 42 9.29 12.57 15.05
CA ASP A 42 8.26 11.69 15.62
C ASP A 42 6.92 12.41 15.71
N ASP A 43 5.83 11.67 15.57
CA ASP A 43 4.46 12.17 15.73
C ASP A 43 4.18 13.46 14.94
N SER A 44 4.58 13.50 13.68
CA SER A 44 4.48 14.69 12.80
C SER A 44 3.39 14.58 11.73
N LEU A 45 2.98 13.38 11.33
CA LEU A 45 1.99 13.15 10.27
C LEU A 45 0.60 12.84 10.81
N ASP A 46 -0.40 13.47 10.21
CA ASP A 46 -1.81 13.27 10.56
C ASP A 46 -2.51 12.23 9.68
N LEU A 47 -2.01 11.99 8.47
CA LEU A 47 -2.56 11.02 7.52
C LEU A 47 -1.46 10.64 6.53
N SER A 48 -1.41 9.36 6.15
CA SER A 48 -0.59 8.89 5.04
C SER A 48 -1.42 8.05 4.09
N ILE A 49 -1.33 8.33 2.79
CA ILE A 49 -2.04 7.58 1.73
C ILE A 49 -1.01 7.27 0.65
N PHE A 50 -0.87 5.99 0.33
CA PHE A 50 0.11 5.51 -0.64
C PHE A 50 -0.29 4.15 -1.19
N SER A 51 0.53 3.63 -2.10
CA SER A 51 0.47 2.26 -2.59
C SER A 51 1.87 1.69 -2.50
N SER A 52 2.05 0.67 -1.68
CA SER A 52 3.31 -0.06 -1.58
C SER A 52 3.60 -0.80 -2.90
N PRO A 53 4.87 -0.96 -3.31
CA PRO A 53 5.21 -1.91 -4.37
C PRO A 53 4.64 -3.30 -4.05
N TYR A 54 4.13 -4.00 -5.05
CA TYR A 54 3.54 -5.34 -4.86
C TYR A 54 4.63 -6.41 -4.92
N SER A 55 5.49 -6.44 -3.90
CA SER A 55 6.67 -7.28 -3.90
C SER A 55 7.57 -6.99 -5.13
N SER A 56 8.21 -7.99 -5.68
CA SER A 56 9.07 -7.89 -6.88
C SER A 56 8.30 -7.94 -8.21
N LEU A 57 7.02 -7.54 -8.23
CA LEU A 57 6.20 -7.57 -9.46
C LEU A 57 6.72 -6.58 -10.52
N TYR A 58 7.21 -5.43 -10.10
CA TYR A 58 7.76 -4.39 -10.96
C TYR A 58 9.09 -3.88 -10.40
N ILE A 59 10.06 -3.75 -11.27
CA ILE A 59 11.32 -3.05 -11.02
C ILE A 59 11.11 -1.61 -11.44
N TYR A 60 11.27 -0.68 -10.52
CA TYR A 60 11.07 0.75 -10.79
C TYR A 60 12.38 1.48 -11.11
N SER A 61 13.50 0.94 -10.66
CA SER A 61 14.83 1.50 -10.90
C SER A 61 15.92 0.43 -10.75
N ASP A 62 17.14 0.75 -11.17
CA ASP A 62 18.33 -0.11 -11.01
C ASP A 62 18.96 0.03 -9.60
N SER A 63 18.33 0.77 -8.69
CA SER A 63 18.85 0.99 -7.34
C SER A 63 18.65 -0.24 -6.46
N GLU A 64 19.68 -0.64 -5.73
CA GLU A 64 19.58 -1.67 -4.67
C GLU A 64 18.59 -1.31 -3.56
N ARG A 65 18.20 -0.03 -3.46
CA ARG A 65 17.23 0.47 -2.49
C ARG A 65 15.79 0.40 -2.99
N ASP A 66 15.58 0.10 -4.27
CA ASP A 66 14.26 -0.16 -4.79
C ASP A 66 13.76 -1.52 -4.27
N MET A 67 12.76 -1.48 -3.43
CA MET A 67 12.17 -2.72 -2.87
C MET A 67 11.65 -3.66 -3.96
N GLY A 68 11.33 -3.14 -5.15
CA GLY A 68 10.97 -3.96 -6.32
C GLY A 68 12.09 -4.85 -6.83
N ASN A 69 13.36 -4.58 -6.46
CA ASN A 69 14.54 -5.37 -6.82
C ASN A 69 14.79 -6.53 -5.84
N ALA A 70 13.96 -6.70 -4.81
CA ALA A 70 14.08 -7.83 -3.89
C ALA A 70 14.05 -9.17 -4.63
N THR A 71 14.96 -10.06 -4.30
CA THR A 71 15.13 -11.37 -4.96
C THR A 71 14.09 -12.38 -4.51
N SER A 72 13.44 -12.13 -3.37
CA SER A 72 12.38 -12.97 -2.81
C SER A 72 11.30 -12.12 -2.14
N HIS A 73 10.15 -12.75 -1.89
CA HIS A 73 9.09 -12.11 -1.13
C HIS A 73 9.50 -11.84 0.33
N ASP A 74 10.30 -12.71 0.93
CA ASP A 74 10.77 -12.55 2.30
C ASP A 74 11.73 -11.37 2.42
N GLU A 75 12.65 -11.21 1.48
CA GLU A 75 13.54 -10.06 1.40
C GLU A 75 12.75 -8.75 1.22
N PHE A 76 11.74 -8.76 0.33
CA PHE A 76 10.84 -7.63 0.18
C PHE A 76 10.18 -7.26 1.52
N LEU A 77 9.65 -8.25 2.24
CA LEU A 77 8.96 -8.02 3.52
C LEU A 77 9.90 -7.51 4.60
N GLU A 78 11.16 -7.92 4.58
CA GLU A 78 12.18 -7.37 5.47
C GLU A 78 12.42 -5.88 5.17
N HIS A 79 12.60 -5.51 3.90
CA HIS A 79 12.75 -4.11 3.49
C HIS A 79 11.49 -3.29 3.79
N HIS A 80 10.31 -3.84 3.52
CA HIS A 80 9.03 -3.21 3.84
C HIS A 80 8.87 -2.96 5.35
N MET A 81 9.48 -3.78 6.21
CA MET A 81 9.44 -3.59 7.65
C MET A 81 10.16 -2.32 8.09
N TYR A 82 11.28 -1.95 7.44
CA TYR A 82 11.95 -0.66 7.71
C TYR A 82 11.02 0.51 7.41
N PHE A 83 10.36 0.49 6.25
CA PHE A 83 9.38 1.50 5.89
C PHE A 83 8.22 1.56 6.89
N ALA A 84 7.62 0.43 7.23
CA ALA A 84 6.50 0.34 8.16
C ALA A 84 6.86 0.86 9.57
N SER A 85 8.08 0.60 10.03
CA SER A 85 8.57 1.06 11.34
C SER A 85 8.76 2.57 11.39
N GLU A 86 9.41 3.15 10.36
CA GLU A 86 9.58 4.59 10.26
C GLU A 86 8.24 5.31 10.10
N LEU A 87 7.34 4.75 9.28
CA LEU A 87 6.00 5.28 9.12
C LEU A 87 5.25 5.29 10.47
N PHE A 88 5.36 4.20 11.26
CA PHE A 88 4.76 4.16 12.58
C PHE A 88 5.32 5.23 13.51
N ARG A 89 6.62 5.47 13.48
CA ARG A 89 7.29 6.49 14.30
C ARG A 89 6.76 7.89 13.99
N VAL A 90 6.68 8.26 12.71
CA VAL A 90 6.31 9.62 12.29
C VAL A 90 4.81 9.91 12.33
N MET A 91 3.96 8.88 12.30
CA MET A 91 2.51 9.07 12.45
C MET A 91 2.16 9.49 13.86
N LYS A 92 1.23 10.44 14.02
CA LYS A 92 0.67 10.81 15.32
C LYS A 92 -0.23 9.69 15.86
N SER A 93 -0.30 9.57 17.18
CA SER A 93 -1.20 8.63 17.83
C SER A 93 -2.66 8.88 17.45
N GLY A 94 -3.40 7.81 17.20
CA GLY A 94 -4.82 7.88 16.83
C GLY A 94 -5.09 8.19 15.36
N THR A 95 -4.06 8.50 14.56
CA THR A 95 -4.20 8.75 13.12
C THR A 95 -4.12 7.48 12.29
N VAL A 96 -4.40 7.58 11.00
CA VAL A 96 -4.50 6.42 10.10
C VAL A 96 -3.55 6.52 8.93
N ILE A 97 -3.15 5.37 8.44
CA ILE A 97 -2.54 5.19 7.13
C ILE A 97 -3.50 4.42 6.23
N CYS A 98 -3.43 4.68 4.92
CA CYS A 98 -4.19 3.97 3.89
C CYS A 98 -3.20 3.45 2.85
N ASP A 99 -3.06 2.14 2.76
CA ASP A 99 -2.22 1.48 1.76
C ASP A 99 -3.08 0.75 0.74
N HIS A 100 -2.93 1.11 -0.53
CA HIS A 100 -3.55 0.40 -1.64
C HIS A 100 -2.67 -0.77 -2.05
N VAL A 101 -3.17 -1.98 -1.88
CA VAL A 101 -2.45 -3.23 -2.12
C VAL A 101 -3.27 -4.18 -2.98
N LYS A 102 -2.57 -5.10 -3.63
CA LYS A 102 -3.15 -6.15 -4.45
C LYS A 102 -2.39 -7.45 -4.22
N ASP A 103 -3.13 -8.55 -4.16
CA ASP A 103 -2.51 -9.87 -4.21
C ASP A 103 -1.92 -10.13 -5.59
N THR A 104 -0.84 -10.85 -5.65
CA THR A 104 -0.13 -11.14 -6.91
C THR A 104 -0.23 -12.62 -7.25
N VAL A 105 -0.01 -12.96 -8.52
CA VAL A 105 0.06 -14.35 -8.95
C VAL A 105 1.51 -14.77 -9.06
N PHE A 106 1.77 -16.03 -8.74
CA PHE A 106 3.01 -16.67 -9.10
C PHE A 106 2.75 -17.81 -10.10
N TYR A 107 3.71 -18.03 -10.97
CA TYR A 107 3.60 -19.02 -12.03
C TYR A 107 4.44 -20.26 -11.68
N GLN A 108 4.09 -21.38 -12.31
CA GLN A 108 4.73 -22.66 -12.10
C GLN A 108 6.27 -22.61 -12.13
N GLY A 109 6.86 -21.79 -13.01
CA GLY A 109 8.31 -21.66 -13.14
C GLY A 109 9.00 -20.89 -12.01
N SER A 110 8.22 -20.17 -11.16
CA SER A 110 8.71 -19.40 -10.01
C SER A 110 8.20 -19.95 -8.67
N SER A 111 7.61 -21.14 -8.68
CA SER A 111 6.99 -21.77 -7.51
C SER A 111 7.83 -22.94 -7.02
N ASP A 112 8.04 -23.03 -5.72
CA ASP A 112 8.72 -24.15 -5.07
C ASP A 112 7.93 -25.47 -5.18
N THR A 113 6.61 -25.37 -5.37
CA THR A 113 5.72 -26.52 -5.52
C THR A 113 5.55 -26.98 -6.96
N GLY A 114 6.02 -26.20 -7.93
CA GLY A 114 5.81 -26.47 -9.36
C GLY A 114 4.38 -26.19 -9.83
N GLU A 115 3.57 -25.50 -9.04
CA GLU A 115 2.21 -25.10 -9.38
C GLU A 115 2.06 -23.57 -9.40
N SER A 116 1.12 -23.02 -10.17
CA SER A 116 0.76 -21.61 -10.12
C SER A 116 -0.25 -21.35 -9.00
N GLY A 117 -0.25 -20.12 -8.48
CA GLY A 117 -1.16 -19.74 -7.40
C GLY A 117 -1.20 -18.25 -7.13
N ILE A 118 -1.80 -17.89 -6.00
CA ILE A 118 -1.91 -16.51 -5.53
C ILE A 118 -0.97 -16.32 -4.34
N TYR A 119 -0.17 -15.28 -4.41
CA TYR A 119 0.64 -14.79 -3.32
C TYR A 119 -0.19 -13.75 -2.54
N PRO A 120 -0.56 -14.00 -1.28
CA PRO A 120 -1.46 -13.15 -0.52
C PRO A 120 -0.72 -11.90 0.03
N PHE A 121 -0.23 -11.06 -0.88
CA PHE A 121 0.58 -9.89 -0.54
C PHE A 121 -0.14 -8.95 0.42
N SER A 122 -1.46 -8.75 0.25
CA SER A 122 -2.25 -7.88 1.12
C SER A 122 -2.23 -8.34 2.59
N ASP A 123 -2.26 -9.65 2.85
CA ASP A 123 -2.20 -10.20 4.21
C ASP A 123 -0.79 -10.10 4.79
N MET A 124 0.24 -10.25 3.97
CA MET A 124 1.64 -10.16 4.40
C MET A 124 2.03 -8.72 4.71
N ALA A 125 1.61 -7.74 3.88
CA ALA A 125 1.76 -6.32 4.18
C ALA A 125 1.04 -5.94 5.48
N LEU A 126 -0.20 -6.42 5.66
CA LEU A 126 -0.94 -6.25 6.91
C LEU A 126 -0.18 -6.81 8.12
N ALA A 127 0.42 -7.99 8.00
CA ALA A 127 1.20 -8.59 9.07
C ALA A 127 2.41 -7.73 9.47
N ASN A 128 3.10 -7.14 8.49
CA ASN A 128 4.20 -6.22 8.74
C ASN A 128 3.75 -4.94 9.43
N TYR A 129 2.65 -4.32 9.00
CA TYR A 129 2.11 -3.14 9.71
C TYR A 129 1.74 -3.46 11.15
N ARG A 130 1.17 -4.64 11.38
CA ARG A 130 0.85 -5.07 12.76
C ARG A 130 2.09 -5.30 13.61
N LYS A 131 3.17 -5.85 13.04
CA LYS A 131 4.47 -5.98 13.73
C LYS A 131 5.06 -4.61 14.06
N ALA A 132 4.91 -3.61 13.17
CA ALA A 132 5.31 -2.23 13.42
C ALA A 132 4.48 -1.54 14.51
N GLY A 133 3.30 -2.06 14.86
CA GLY A 133 2.45 -1.54 15.93
C GLY A 133 1.10 -1.00 15.49
N PHE A 134 0.83 -0.95 14.20
CA PHE A 134 -0.47 -0.51 13.69
C PHE A 134 -1.59 -1.52 13.98
N GLN A 135 -2.82 -1.01 14.09
CA GLN A 135 -4.04 -1.79 14.23
C GLN A 135 -4.89 -1.68 12.96
N LEU A 136 -5.38 -2.79 12.45
CA LEU A 136 -6.31 -2.78 11.30
C LEU A 136 -7.64 -2.15 11.72
N ARG A 137 -8.09 -1.13 10.97
CA ARG A 137 -9.39 -0.47 11.16
C ARG A 137 -10.42 -1.00 10.16
N SER A 138 -10.04 -1.07 8.89
CA SER A 138 -10.87 -1.63 7.84
C SER A 138 -10.03 -2.11 6.68
N ARG A 139 -10.59 -3.05 5.92
CA ARG A 139 -10.11 -3.46 4.62
C ARG A 139 -11.24 -3.20 3.63
N THR A 140 -11.06 -2.25 2.74
CA THR A 140 -12.00 -1.94 1.68
C THR A 140 -11.62 -2.73 0.45
N THR A 141 -12.55 -3.49 -0.10
CA THR A 141 -12.34 -4.24 -1.34
C THR A 141 -12.68 -3.35 -2.53
N ILE A 142 -11.76 -3.25 -3.48
CA ILE A 142 -11.97 -2.63 -4.78
C ILE A 142 -12.20 -3.77 -5.77
N TRP A 143 -13.40 -3.89 -6.26
CA TRP A 143 -13.73 -4.92 -7.24
C TRP A 143 -13.24 -4.51 -8.62
N THR A 144 -12.61 -5.45 -9.31
CA THR A 144 -12.14 -5.27 -10.68
C THR A 144 -12.88 -6.27 -11.58
N ASP A 145 -13.32 -5.82 -12.74
CA ASP A 145 -13.95 -6.72 -13.71
C ASP A 145 -12.96 -7.81 -14.14
N PRO A 146 -13.28 -9.09 -13.94
CA PRO A 146 -12.34 -10.19 -14.18
C PRO A 146 -11.96 -10.36 -15.64
N VAL A 147 -12.80 -9.94 -16.59
CA VAL A 147 -12.52 -9.99 -18.02
C VAL A 147 -11.56 -8.87 -18.43
N LEU A 148 -11.80 -7.65 -17.93
CA LEU A 148 -10.90 -6.52 -18.15
C LEU A 148 -9.52 -6.76 -17.51
N GLU A 149 -9.51 -7.31 -16.33
CA GLU A 149 -8.26 -7.64 -15.63
C GLU A 149 -7.45 -8.69 -16.42
N ARG A 150 -8.12 -9.69 -16.99
CA ARG A 150 -7.47 -10.69 -17.84
C ARG A 150 -6.83 -10.08 -19.08
N SER A 151 -7.41 -9.04 -19.65
CA SER A 151 -6.84 -8.37 -20.82
C SER A 151 -5.53 -7.62 -20.52
N LYS A 152 -5.33 -7.24 -19.27
CA LYS A 152 -4.15 -6.50 -18.80
C LYS A 152 -3.03 -7.40 -18.28
N THR A 153 -3.39 -8.54 -17.71
CA THR A 153 -2.44 -9.46 -17.08
C THR A 153 -2.66 -10.87 -17.58
N ASN A 154 -1.58 -11.66 -17.72
CA ASN A 154 -1.69 -13.08 -18.07
C ASN A 154 -2.04 -13.98 -16.87
N ALA A 155 -2.49 -13.39 -15.77
CA ALA A 155 -2.85 -14.11 -14.58
C ALA A 155 -4.06 -15.04 -14.78
N GLU A 156 -4.23 -16.00 -13.91
CA GLU A 156 -5.40 -16.88 -13.85
C GLU A 156 -6.66 -16.06 -13.60
N ARG A 157 -7.46 -15.91 -14.64
CA ARG A 157 -8.66 -15.06 -14.66
C ARG A 157 -9.79 -15.79 -15.37
N LEU A 158 -10.96 -15.17 -15.38
CA LEU A 158 -12.11 -15.66 -16.09
C LEU A 158 -11.88 -15.58 -17.61
N LEU A 159 -11.43 -16.68 -18.21
CA LEU A 159 -11.28 -16.85 -19.65
C LEU A 159 -12.34 -17.82 -20.13
N TYR A 160 -13.03 -17.47 -21.21
CA TYR A 160 -14.03 -18.35 -21.83
C TYR A 160 -13.48 -19.75 -22.12
N LYS A 161 -12.26 -19.83 -22.64
CA LYS A 161 -11.57 -21.10 -22.90
C LYS A 161 -11.40 -21.95 -21.62
N ASN A 162 -10.96 -21.34 -20.54
CA ASN A 162 -10.76 -22.02 -19.26
C ASN A 162 -12.10 -22.49 -18.67
N VAL A 163 -13.15 -21.70 -18.80
CA VAL A 163 -14.49 -22.09 -18.35
C VAL A 163 -15.01 -23.28 -19.13
N GLY A 164 -14.76 -23.32 -20.45
CA GLY A 164 -15.19 -24.43 -21.31
C GLY A 164 -14.35 -25.71 -21.19
N GLU A 165 -13.03 -25.58 -21.04
CA GLU A 165 -12.10 -26.72 -21.01
C GLU A 165 -11.79 -27.22 -19.59
N ASN A 166 -11.54 -26.32 -18.66
CA ASN A 166 -11.25 -26.66 -17.28
C ASN A 166 -11.58 -25.49 -16.34
N SER A 167 -12.79 -25.47 -15.82
CA SER A 167 -13.25 -24.41 -14.90
C SER A 167 -12.52 -24.36 -13.56
N ARG A 168 -11.75 -25.41 -13.20
CA ARG A 168 -10.98 -25.43 -11.95
C ARG A 168 -9.84 -24.42 -11.92
N VAL A 169 -9.33 -24.02 -13.09
CA VAL A 169 -8.28 -22.99 -13.22
C VAL A 169 -8.82 -21.59 -13.48
N SER A 170 -10.15 -21.44 -13.48
CA SER A 170 -10.77 -20.14 -13.65
C SER A 170 -10.93 -19.44 -12.30
N ALA A 171 -10.46 -18.19 -12.21
CA ALA A 171 -10.68 -17.33 -11.05
C ALA A 171 -11.68 -16.22 -11.40
N THR A 172 -12.54 -15.88 -10.45
CA THR A 172 -13.56 -14.81 -10.59
C THR A 172 -12.97 -13.39 -10.62
N GLY A 173 -11.68 -13.26 -10.53
CA GLY A 173 -10.92 -12.02 -10.48
C GLY A 173 -10.12 -11.91 -9.19
N MET A 174 -9.19 -10.98 -9.17
CA MET A 174 -8.45 -10.63 -7.95
C MET A 174 -8.80 -9.20 -7.58
N PRO A 175 -9.45 -9.00 -6.44
CA PRO A 175 -9.75 -7.66 -5.96
C PRO A 175 -8.48 -6.95 -5.55
N GLU A 176 -8.54 -5.64 -5.54
CA GLU A 176 -7.57 -4.79 -4.86
C GLU A 176 -8.12 -4.39 -3.50
N TYR A 177 -7.26 -3.95 -2.60
CA TYR A 177 -7.66 -3.61 -1.24
C TYR A 177 -7.07 -2.27 -0.84
N ILE A 178 -7.84 -1.51 -0.04
CA ILE A 178 -7.29 -0.42 0.75
C ILE A 178 -7.25 -0.90 2.20
N LEU A 179 -6.04 -1.05 2.72
CA LEU A 179 -5.80 -1.35 4.12
C LEU A 179 -5.78 -0.03 4.90
N VAL A 180 -6.75 0.17 5.77
CA VAL A 180 -6.78 1.31 6.69
C VAL A 180 -6.25 0.86 8.03
N MET A 181 -5.06 1.34 8.38
CA MET A 181 -4.36 0.98 9.61
C MET A 181 -4.30 2.19 10.53
N ARG A 182 -4.42 1.99 11.84
CA ARG A 182 -4.39 3.06 12.84
C ARG A 182 -3.21 2.89 13.78
N LYS A 183 -2.48 3.97 14.06
CA LYS A 183 -1.56 4.01 15.19
C LYS A 183 -2.33 4.08 16.49
N ASP A 184 -2.00 3.20 17.44
CA ASP A 184 -2.63 3.20 18.78
C ASP A 184 -2.40 4.55 19.48
N SER A 185 -3.38 4.95 20.29
CA SER A 185 -3.35 6.20 21.05
C SER A 185 -2.61 6.10 22.40
N ARG A 186 -1.95 4.97 22.69
CA ARG A 186 -1.20 4.78 23.93
C ARG A 186 0.15 5.49 23.90
N GLY A 187 0.15 6.73 24.39
CA GLY A 187 1.34 7.59 24.42
C GLY A 187 1.56 8.31 23.09
N GLY A 188 2.38 9.34 23.12
CA GLY A 188 2.67 10.17 21.97
C GLY A 188 1.67 11.29 21.74
N LYS A 189 1.95 12.08 20.72
CA LYS A 189 1.16 13.25 20.34
C LYS A 189 -0.09 12.80 19.58
N VAL A 190 -1.25 13.11 20.12
CA VAL A 190 -2.53 12.75 19.48
C VAL A 190 -2.79 13.65 18.27
N GLY A 191 -3.21 13.02 17.16
CA GLY A 191 -3.65 13.75 15.97
C GLY A 191 -4.91 14.58 16.25
N GLU A 192 -4.97 15.77 15.65
CA GLU A 192 -6.16 16.60 15.74
C GLU A 192 -7.36 15.93 15.07
N PRO A 193 -8.53 15.96 15.72
CA PRO A 193 -9.72 15.38 15.12
C PRO A 193 -10.09 16.14 13.85
N VAL A 194 -10.30 15.42 12.75
CA VAL A 194 -10.87 16.00 11.53
C VAL A 194 -12.34 16.28 11.81
N ARG A 195 -12.65 17.55 12.05
CA ARG A 195 -14.04 18.03 12.15
C ARG A 195 -14.47 18.49 10.76
N ASN A 196 -15.43 17.81 10.17
CA ASN A 196 -16.08 18.33 8.98
C ASN A 196 -16.77 19.64 9.35
N ALA A 197 -16.34 20.73 8.76
CA ALA A 197 -16.79 22.08 9.07
C ALA A 197 -18.28 22.31 8.73
N VAL A 198 -18.90 21.39 8.00
CA VAL A 198 -20.29 21.51 7.58
C VAL A 198 -20.98 20.16 7.69
N ASN A 199 -21.76 19.99 8.73
CA ASN A 199 -22.81 18.98 8.75
C ASN A 199 -23.96 19.49 7.84
N LYS A 200 -23.80 19.30 6.52
CA LYS A 200 -24.80 19.73 5.53
C LYS A 200 -26.08 18.89 5.58
N TRP A 201 -25.99 17.70 6.19
CA TRP A 201 -27.10 16.77 6.29
C TRP A 201 -27.31 16.44 7.76
N GLY A 202 -28.55 16.56 8.23
CA GLY A 202 -28.91 16.04 9.56
C GLY A 202 -28.79 14.50 9.60
N ASP A 203 -28.73 13.95 10.79
CA ASP A 203 -28.55 12.49 11.01
C ASP A 203 -29.59 11.64 10.25
N ALA A 204 -30.85 12.13 10.12
CA ALA A 204 -31.90 11.44 9.38
C ALA A 204 -31.55 11.26 7.90
N LYS A 205 -30.96 12.26 7.27
CA LYS A 205 -30.59 12.18 5.84
C LYS A 205 -29.45 11.22 5.58
N TRP A 206 -28.51 11.08 6.50
CA TRP A 206 -27.48 10.05 6.43
C TRP A 206 -28.04 8.64 6.45
N GLN A 207 -29.13 8.43 7.24
CA GLN A 207 -29.80 7.14 7.34
C GLN A 207 -30.66 6.82 6.12
N GLU A 208 -31.17 7.86 5.43
CA GLU A 208 -31.93 7.68 4.18
C GLU A 208 -31.03 7.37 2.97
N ASP A 209 -29.80 7.93 2.96
CA ASP A 209 -28.86 7.78 1.86
C ASP A 209 -27.92 6.56 2.02
N ALA A 210 -27.95 5.84 3.15
CA ALA A 210 -27.15 4.66 3.47
C ALA A 210 -27.88 3.35 3.15
#